data_0103674ff733a02431b67e055b48938d
#
_entry.id   0103674ff733a02431b67e055b48938d
#
_cell.length_a   1.000
_cell.length_b   1.000
_cell.length_c   1.000
_cell.angle_alpha   90.00
_cell.angle_beta   90.00
_cell.angle_gamma   90.00
#
_symmetry.space_group_name_H-M   'P 1'
#
loop_
_entity.id
_entity.type
_entity.pdbx_description
1 polymer ?
#
loop_
_entity_poly.entity_id
_entity_poly.type
_entity_poly.pdbx_seq_one_letter_code
_entity_poly.pdbx_strand_id
1 'polypeptide(L)'
;MFPLKPYNDFKPTSNWNTYWYAQNVFNDQMINDLTQMVESNYKFEKGRTGTKELGTDTDSYLTNNRDIAYLEPAAHTKWLYDLLFPLVLQANEESFQFDIDIVTDPIHYVIYPAPTGPQSNDGGHLDWHMDIGAFEVNKRKLAMTVQLSDPKDYDGGDFEIWFGGKKANLVPREKGDVIIFPAFCMHRVKPTTRGERRCLVFWTGGRPYK
;
A
#
# COMPACT_ATOMS: atom_id res chain seq x y z
N MET A 1 26.42 -28.97 -9.36
CA MET A 1 24.96 -29.15 -9.24
C MET A 1 24.67 -29.26 -7.74
N PHE A 2 24.02 -28.27 -7.15
CA PHE A 2 23.59 -28.35 -5.74
C PHE A 2 22.45 -29.38 -5.67
N PRO A 3 22.52 -30.39 -4.80
CA PRO A 3 21.45 -31.34 -4.65
C PRO A 3 20.23 -30.62 -4.09
N LEU A 4 19.12 -30.57 -4.85
CA LEU A 4 17.83 -30.09 -4.35
C LEU A 4 17.38 -31.07 -3.25
N LYS A 5 16.98 -30.52 -2.11
CA LYS A 5 16.36 -31.32 -1.04
C LYS A 5 14.99 -31.80 -1.50
N PRO A 6 14.60 -33.04 -1.16
CA PRO A 6 13.26 -33.51 -1.41
C PRO A 6 12.22 -32.61 -0.75
N TYR A 7 11.08 -32.39 -1.41
CA TYR A 7 9.99 -31.54 -0.91
C TYR A 7 9.54 -31.90 0.52
N ASN A 8 9.56 -33.18 0.86
CA ASN A 8 9.13 -33.68 2.18
C ASN A 8 10.06 -33.28 3.34
N ASP A 9 11.28 -32.81 3.04
CA ASP A 9 12.22 -32.31 4.05
C ASP A 9 11.96 -30.86 4.44
N PHE A 10 11.05 -30.16 3.72
CA PHE A 10 10.64 -28.82 4.03
C PHE A 10 9.45 -28.84 4.98
N LYS A 11 9.69 -28.50 6.23
CA LYS A 11 8.62 -28.14 7.16
C LYS A 11 8.29 -26.66 6.94
N PRO A 12 7.02 -26.30 6.73
CA PRO A 12 6.63 -24.89 6.74
C PRO A 12 7.07 -24.25 8.05
N THR A 13 7.85 -23.19 7.97
CA THR A 13 8.39 -22.49 9.15
C THR A 13 7.55 -21.28 9.52
N SER A 14 6.54 -20.93 8.74
CA SER A 14 5.68 -19.76 8.95
C SER A 14 4.20 -20.08 8.73
N ASN A 15 3.35 -19.49 9.51
CA ASN A 15 1.92 -19.40 9.26
C ASN A 15 1.70 -18.26 8.25
N TRP A 16 1.81 -18.55 6.97
CA TRP A 16 1.56 -17.58 5.92
C TRP A 16 0.12 -17.10 5.96
N ASN A 17 -0.07 -15.88 6.44
CA ASN A 17 -1.35 -15.17 6.33
C ASN A 17 -1.37 -14.35 5.03
N THR A 18 -2.58 -14.13 4.49
CA THR A 18 -2.80 -13.30 3.32
C THR A 18 -2.33 -11.87 3.54
N TYR A 19 -2.53 -11.38 4.75
CA TYR A 19 -2.05 -10.10 5.25
C TYR A 19 -1.96 -10.16 6.78
N TRP A 20 -1.15 -9.29 7.34
CA TRP A 20 -1.11 -9.00 8.77
C TRP A 20 -1.98 -7.77 9.05
N TYR A 21 -2.63 -7.74 10.21
CA TYR A 21 -3.63 -6.74 10.54
C TYR A 21 -3.49 -6.25 11.96
N ALA A 22 -3.46 -4.93 12.15
CA ALA A 22 -3.50 -4.29 13.47
C ALA A 22 -4.60 -3.23 13.53
N GLN A 23 -5.38 -3.24 14.60
CA GLN A 23 -6.52 -2.35 14.80
C GLN A 23 -6.13 -1.11 15.61
N ASN A 24 -6.78 0.02 15.29
CA ASN A 24 -6.71 1.25 16.09
C ASN A 24 -5.27 1.75 16.35
N VAL A 25 -4.38 1.58 15.39
CA VAL A 25 -2.98 2.07 15.48
C VAL A 25 -2.94 3.59 15.47
N PHE A 26 -3.80 4.21 14.64
CA PHE A 26 -3.98 5.66 14.57
C PHE A 26 -5.30 6.05 15.22
N ASN A 27 -5.23 6.91 16.23
CA ASN A 27 -6.43 7.54 16.78
C ASN A 27 -6.84 8.79 15.99
N ASP A 28 -8.02 9.35 16.29
CA ASP A 28 -8.56 10.53 15.59
C ASP A 28 -7.64 11.74 15.64
N GLN A 29 -6.99 11.99 16.79
CA GLN A 29 -6.07 13.11 16.94
C GLN A 29 -4.87 12.97 16.01
N MET A 30 -4.25 11.78 15.98
CA MET A 30 -3.10 11.50 15.08
C MET A 30 -3.47 11.68 13.62
N ILE A 31 -4.67 11.22 13.22
CA ILE A 31 -5.16 11.36 11.85
C ILE A 31 -5.41 12.83 11.50
N ASN A 32 -6.02 13.60 12.41
CA ASN A 32 -6.28 15.01 12.20
C ASN A 32 -4.97 15.81 12.09
N ASP A 33 -4.02 15.58 13.00
CA ASP A 33 -2.71 16.26 13.00
C ASP A 33 -1.92 15.92 11.73
N LEU A 34 -1.93 14.65 11.31
CA LEU A 34 -1.33 14.20 10.06
C LEU A 34 -1.96 14.91 8.85
N THR A 35 -3.28 14.90 8.78
CA THR A 35 -4.01 15.51 7.67
C THR A 35 -3.71 17.01 7.57
N GLN A 36 -3.77 17.73 8.69
CA GLN A 36 -3.45 19.16 8.74
C GLN A 36 -2.00 19.41 8.32
N MET A 37 -1.06 18.61 8.81
CA MET A 37 0.36 18.71 8.46
C MET A 37 0.57 18.51 6.96
N VAL A 38 -0.06 17.49 6.36
CA VAL A 38 0.07 17.19 4.93
C VAL A 38 -0.56 18.30 4.09
N GLU A 39 -1.80 18.70 4.36
CA GLU A 39 -2.51 19.74 3.60
C GLU A 39 -1.81 21.10 3.68
N SER A 40 -1.12 21.40 4.79
CA SER A 40 -0.42 22.67 4.98
C SER A 40 0.98 22.71 4.36
N ASN A 41 1.66 21.59 4.21
CA ASN A 41 3.09 21.57 3.89
C ASN A 41 3.44 20.83 2.59
N TYR A 42 2.51 20.07 2.01
CA TYR A 42 2.79 19.24 0.85
C TYR A 42 1.93 19.61 -0.35
N LYS A 43 2.51 19.43 -1.53
CA LYS A 43 1.78 19.52 -2.80
C LYS A 43 1.29 18.13 -3.17
N PHE A 44 0.05 18.08 -3.64
CA PHE A 44 -0.51 16.86 -4.20
C PHE A 44 -0.23 16.78 -5.69
N GLU A 45 0.16 15.59 -6.13
CA GLU A 45 0.36 15.25 -7.53
C GLU A 45 -0.67 14.19 -7.95
N LYS A 46 -1.08 14.21 -9.22
CA LYS A 46 -1.95 13.15 -9.74
C LYS A 46 -1.19 11.82 -9.79
N GLY A 47 -1.78 10.81 -9.20
CA GLY A 47 -1.22 9.46 -9.19
C GLY A 47 -1.09 8.91 -10.61
N ARG A 48 0.09 8.37 -10.91
CA ARG A 48 0.40 7.71 -12.19
C ARG A 48 0.74 6.26 -11.92
N THR A 49 0.29 5.35 -12.78
CA THR A 49 0.68 3.94 -12.77
C THR A 49 1.11 3.55 -14.16
N GLY A 50 2.16 2.78 -14.25
CA GLY A 50 2.73 2.30 -15.50
C GLY A 50 4.24 2.41 -15.49
N THR A 51 4.89 1.50 -16.18
CA THR A 51 6.32 1.60 -16.50
C THR A 51 6.45 2.30 -17.83
N LYS A 52 7.41 3.19 -17.93
CA LYS A 52 7.85 3.69 -19.24
C LYS A 52 8.33 2.47 -20.03
N GLU A 53 7.60 2.06 -21.05
CA GLU A 53 8.06 0.98 -21.92
C GLU A 53 9.39 1.38 -22.55
N LEU A 54 10.38 0.48 -22.45
CA LEU A 54 11.70 0.71 -23.00
C LEU A 54 11.57 0.91 -24.54
N GLY A 55 11.73 2.16 -25.00
CA GLY A 55 11.80 2.50 -26.41
C GLY A 55 10.52 3.02 -27.07
N THR A 56 9.46 3.28 -26.34
CA THR A 56 8.28 3.98 -26.88
C THR A 56 8.15 5.37 -26.24
N ASP A 57 8.00 6.40 -27.07
CA ASP A 57 7.71 7.79 -26.61
C ASP A 57 6.27 7.99 -26.09
N THR A 58 5.50 6.92 -26.00
CA THR A 58 4.14 6.95 -25.47
C THR A 58 4.16 6.73 -23.96
N ASP A 59 4.02 7.82 -23.22
CA ASP A 59 3.73 7.81 -21.79
C ASP A 59 2.34 7.19 -21.57
N SER A 60 2.26 5.86 -21.54
CA SER A 60 1.04 5.15 -21.13
C SER A 60 0.90 5.14 -19.60
N TYR A 61 0.92 6.34 -19.00
CA TYR A 61 0.59 6.47 -17.59
C TYR A 61 -0.93 6.49 -17.46
N LEU A 62 -1.50 5.42 -16.89
CA LEU A 62 -2.89 5.42 -16.50
C LEU A 62 -3.05 6.35 -15.30
N THR A 63 -3.79 7.44 -15.48
CA THR A 63 -4.20 8.31 -14.38
C THR A 63 -5.42 7.68 -13.72
N ASN A 64 -5.27 7.28 -12.46
CA ASN A 64 -6.33 6.60 -11.71
C ASN A 64 -7.11 7.56 -10.79
N ASN A 65 -7.22 8.84 -11.19
CA ASN A 65 -7.87 9.91 -10.45
C ASN A 65 -7.62 9.88 -8.93
N ARG A 66 -6.37 9.81 -8.53
CA ARG A 66 -5.95 9.87 -7.13
C ARG A 66 -4.92 10.98 -6.96
N ASP A 67 -4.93 11.61 -5.80
CA ASP A 67 -3.97 12.62 -5.42
C ASP A 67 -2.98 12.05 -4.41
N ILE A 68 -1.69 12.32 -4.59
CA ILE A 68 -0.62 11.76 -3.76
C ILE A 68 0.28 12.89 -3.25
N ALA A 69 0.53 12.90 -1.95
CA ALA A 69 1.62 13.65 -1.34
C ALA A 69 2.71 12.68 -0.86
N TYR A 70 3.96 13.01 -1.15
CA TYR A 70 5.13 12.17 -0.82
C TYR A 70 5.78 12.70 0.45
N LEU A 71 5.67 11.95 1.53
CA LEU A 71 6.19 12.32 2.86
C LEU A 71 7.59 11.77 3.04
N GLU A 72 8.59 12.52 2.60
CA GLU A 72 10.00 12.18 2.76
C GLU A 72 10.41 12.11 4.25
N PRO A 73 11.43 11.30 4.59
CA PRO A 73 12.00 11.30 5.94
C PRO A 73 12.55 12.68 6.30
N ALA A 74 11.91 13.32 7.29
CA ALA A 74 12.27 14.65 7.77
C ALA A 74 11.91 14.76 9.28
N ALA A 75 12.35 15.82 9.94
CA ALA A 75 12.09 16.00 11.38
C ALA A 75 10.59 15.95 11.73
N HIS A 76 9.74 16.54 10.89
CA HIS A 76 8.28 16.59 11.10
C HIS A 76 7.53 15.32 10.68
N THR A 77 8.14 14.43 9.87
CA THR A 77 7.58 13.14 9.46
C THR A 77 8.20 11.96 10.21
N LYS A 78 9.28 12.18 10.95
CA LYS A 78 10.04 11.13 11.66
C LYS A 78 9.14 10.24 12.52
N TRP A 79 8.17 10.83 13.20
CA TRP A 79 7.25 10.09 14.07
C TRP A 79 6.43 9.03 13.31
N LEU A 80 6.09 9.28 12.04
CA LEU A 80 5.40 8.29 11.20
C LEU A 80 6.30 7.08 10.92
N TYR A 81 7.55 7.33 10.55
CA TYR A 81 8.53 6.26 10.31
C TYR A 81 8.82 5.47 11.59
N ASP A 82 8.97 6.17 12.72
CA ASP A 82 9.19 5.56 14.03
C ASP A 82 7.99 4.70 14.49
N LEU A 83 6.79 5.06 14.08
CA LEU A 83 5.57 4.28 14.37
C LEU A 83 5.39 3.09 13.42
N LEU A 84 5.55 3.32 12.10
CA LEU A 84 5.17 2.34 11.08
C LEU A 84 6.23 1.25 10.88
N PHE A 85 7.51 1.59 10.92
CA PHE A 85 8.56 0.61 10.65
C PHE A 85 8.62 -0.54 11.69
N PRO A 86 8.48 -0.31 13.00
CA PRO A 86 8.36 -1.39 13.98
C PRO A 86 7.19 -2.35 13.71
N LEU A 87 6.05 -1.84 13.22
CA LEU A 87 4.90 -2.69 12.86
C LEU A 87 5.23 -3.61 11.68
N VAL A 88 5.99 -3.10 10.70
CA VAL A 88 6.46 -3.93 9.58
C VAL A 88 7.38 -5.03 10.09
N LEU A 89 8.31 -4.73 10.99
CA LEU A 89 9.22 -5.74 11.54
C LEU A 89 8.43 -6.79 12.34
N GLN A 90 7.46 -6.38 13.14
CA GLN A 90 6.58 -7.31 13.86
C GLN A 90 5.78 -8.20 12.89
N ALA A 91 5.12 -7.61 11.89
CA ALA A 91 4.37 -8.38 10.88
C ALA A 91 5.27 -9.37 10.13
N ASN A 92 6.50 -8.94 9.83
CA ASN A 92 7.48 -9.78 9.16
C ASN A 92 7.92 -10.96 10.01
N GLU A 93 8.18 -10.73 11.30
CA GLU A 93 8.55 -11.79 12.25
C GLU A 93 7.40 -12.80 12.42
N GLU A 94 6.18 -12.30 12.61
CA GLU A 94 4.99 -13.14 12.88
C GLU A 94 4.50 -13.90 11.65
N SER A 95 4.66 -13.36 10.42
CA SER A 95 3.93 -13.85 9.25
C SER A 95 4.76 -14.11 8.00
N PHE A 96 5.78 -13.28 7.68
CA PHE A 96 6.36 -13.28 6.33
C PHE A 96 7.82 -13.72 6.26
N GLN A 97 8.65 -13.37 7.22
CA GLN A 97 10.05 -13.76 7.36
C GLN A 97 10.95 -13.41 6.15
N PHE A 98 10.74 -12.22 5.58
CA PHE A 98 11.60 -11.68 4.53
C PHE A 98 12.84 -11.00 5.11
N ASP A 99 13.92 -10.94 4.32
CA ASP A 99 15.04 -10.04 4.59
C ASP A 99 14.61 -8.60 4.35
N ILE A 100 14.40 -7.84 5.42
CA ILE A 100 14.01 -6.42 5.39
C ILE A 100 15.07 -5.61 6.11
N ASP A 101 15.67 -4.65 5.40
CA ASP A 101 16.72 -3.79 5.90
C ASP A 101 16.58 -2.32 5.49
N ILE A 102 15.63 -2.01 4.60
CA ILE A 102 15.43 -0.66 4.06
C ILE A 102 13.96 -0.25 4.00
N VAL A 103 13.73 1.06 4.09
CA VAL A 103 12.54 1.74 3.57
C VAL A 103 12.81 2.05 2.11
N THR A 104 11.95 1.62 1.21
CA THR A 104 12.24 1.71 -0.24
C THR A 104 11.75 3.00 -0.86
N ASP A 105 10.73 3.62 -0.30
CA ASP A 105 10.05 4.80 -0.85
C ASP A 105 9.62 5.76 0.27
N PRO A 106 9.39 7.04 -0.02
CA PRO A 106 8.68 7.93 0.91
C PRO A 106 7.31 7.36 1.29
N ILE A 107 6.78 7.73 2.44
CA ILE A 107 5.39 7.41 2.77
C ILE A 107 4.49 8.21 1.83
N HIS A 108 3.55 7.53 1.16
CA HIS A 108 2.54 8.19 0.33
C HIS A 108 1.28 8.47 1.17
N TYR A 109 0.85 9.72 1.21
CA TYR A 109 -0.49 10.08 1.63
C TYR A 109 -1.36 10.15 0.38
N VAL A 110 -2.35 9.27 0.29
CA VAL A 110 -3.14 9.08 -0.94
C VAL A 110 -4.59 9.41 -0.70
N ILE A 111 -5.16 10.19 -1.61
CA ILE A 111 -6.58 10.56 -1.65
C ILE A 111 -7.22 9.91 -2.88
N TYR A 112 -8.31 9.21 -2.68
CA TYR A 112 -9.18 8.64 -3.71
C TYR A 112 -10.52 9.38 -3.68
N PRO A 113 -10.72 10.41 -4.51
CA PRO A 113 -11.95 11.21 -4.49
C PRO A 113 -13.13 10.49 -5.14
N ALA A 114 -14.32 10.94 -4.81
CA ALA A 114 -15.53 10.60 -5.57
C ALA A 114 -15.43 11.08 -7.03
N PRO A 115 -16.28 10.56 -7.94
CA PRO A 115 -16.39 11.05 -9.31
C PRO A 115 -16.69 12.54 -9.37
N THR A 116 -16.20 13.22 -10.42
CA THR A 116 -16.43 14.66 -10.63
C THR A 116 -17.87 15.02 -10.96
N GLY A 117 -18.69 14.04 -11.28
CA GLY A 117 -20.13 14.24 -11.56
C GLY A 117 -20.94 12.95 -11.45
N PRO A 118 -22.29 13.07 -11.36
CA PRO A 118 -23.18 11.92 -11.09
C PRO A 118 -23.15 10.80 -12.16
N GLN A 119 -22.69 11.11 -13.37
CA GLN A 119 -22.59 10.16 -14.48
C GLN A 119 -21.15 9.87 -14.89
N SER A 120 -20.17 10.39 -14.14
CA SER A 120 -18.76 10.16 -14.38
C SER A 120 -18.32 8.85 -13.75
N ASN A 121 -17.44 8.12 -14.42
CA ASN A 121 -16.80 6.89 -13.92
C ASN A 121 -15.35 7.14 -13.47
N ASP A 122 -15.02 8.39 -13.15
CA ASP A 122 -13.67 8.84 -12.84
C ASP A 122 -13.35 8.84 -11.34
N GLY A 123 -14.12 8.14 -10.52
CA GLY A 123 -13.83 7.97 -9.10
C GLY A 123 -12.44 7.41 -8.84
N GLY A 124 -11.79 7.92 -7.80
CA GLY A 124 -10.44 7.54 -7.43
C GLY A 124 -10.30 6.03 -7.22
N HIS A 125 -9.35 5.41 -7.89
CA HIS A 125 -9.12 3.96 -7.84
C HIS A 125 -7.66 3.61 -8.15
N LEU A 126 -7.34 2.34 -8.02
CA LEU A 126 -6.11 1.74 -8.51
C LEU A 126 -6.40 0.30 -8.91
N ASP A 127 -6.28 -0.01 -10.18
CA ASP A 127 -6.58 -1.34 -10.72
C ASP A 127 -5.60 -2.42 -10.22
N TRP A 128 -5.88 -3.67 -10.57
CA TRP A 128 -5.08 -4.83 -10.20
C TRP A 128 -3.62 -4.64 -10.57
N HIS A 129 -2.75 -4.66 -9.56
CA HIS A 129 -1.31 -4.54 -9.72
C HIS A 129 -0.57 -5.28 -8.60
N MET A 130 0.72 -5.42 -8.77
CA MET A 130 1.70 -5.78 -7.74
C MET A 130 2.56 -4.55 -7.45
N ASP A 131 3.05 -4.43 -6.24
CA ASP A 131 3.97 -3.35 -5.86
C ASP A 131 5.43 -3.65 -6.21
N ILE A 132 5.72 -4.86 -6.64
CA ILE A 132 7.04 -5.29 -7.11
C ILE A 132 7.08 -5.28 -8.63
N GLY A 133 8.24 -4.94 -9.19
CA GLY A 133 8.45 -4.89 -10.63
C GLY A 133 9.93 -4.79 -10.99
N ALA A 134 10.22 -4.22 -12.14
CA ALA A 134 11.57 -3.94 -12.59
C ALA A 134 12.16 -2.68 -11.90
N PHE A 135 13.47 -2.48 -12.06
CA PHE A 135 14.21 -1.31 -11.57
C PHE A 135 14.14 -1.14 -10.04
N GLU A 136 13.86 0.06 -9.57
CA GLU A 136 13.91 0.44 -8.15
C GLU A 136 12.90 -0.32 -7.28
N VAL A 137 11.75 -0.69 -7.84
CA VAL A 137 10.70 -1.41 -7.10
C VAL A 137 10.95 -2.91 -6.93
N ASN A 138 12.04 -3.45 -7.50
CA ASN A 138 12.39 -4.87 -7.34
C ASN A 138 12.85 -5.24 -5.92
N LYS A 139 13.15 -4.25 -5.08
CA LYS A 139 13.58 -4.42 -3.69
C LYS A 139 12.41 -4.52 -2.71
N ARG A 140 11.19 -4.10 -3.11
CA ARG A 140 10.03 -4.11 -2.22
C ARG A 140 9.66 -5.53 -1.79
N LYS A 141 9.46 -5.74 -0.50
CA LYS A 141 9.09 -7.02 0.11
C LYS A 141 7.72 -6.96 0.74
N LEU A 142 7.48 -5.94 1.55
CA LEU A 142 6.20 -5.71 2.19
C LEU A 142 5.65 -4.34 1.82
N ALA A 143 4.34 -4.32 1.59
CA ALA A 143 3.53 -3.13 1.45
C ALA A 143 2.63 -2.99 2.67
N MET A 144 2.41 -1.76 3.11
CA MET A 144 1.51 -1.40 4.20
C MET A 144 0.49 -0.38 3.69
N THR A 145 -0.75 -0.50 4.15
CA THR A 145 -1.74 0.57 4.03
C THR A 145 -2.34 0.89 5.39
N VAL A 146 -2.52 2.18 5.69
CA VAL A 146 -3.19 2.69 6.89
C VAL A 146 -4.48 3.37 6.47
N GLN A 147 -5.61 2.96 7.04
CA GLN A 147 -6.90 3.57 6.75
C GLN A 147 -7.07 4.87 7.53
N LEU A 148 -7.26 5.99 6.84
CA LEU A 148 -7.40 7.31 7.47
C LEU A 148 -8.84 7.85 7.45
N SER A 149 -9.68 7.39 6.53
CA SER A 149 -11.09 7.79 6.43
C SER A 149 -11.99 6.86 7.23
N ASP A 150 -13.04 7.42 7.87
CA ASP A 150 -14.12 6.62 8.45
C ASP A 150 -14.90 5.94 7.32
N PRO A 151 -15.20 4.62 7.40
CA PRO A 151 -15.99 3.90 6.40
C PRO A 151 -17.36 4.50 6.12
N LYS A 152 -17.90 5.31 7.03
CA LYS A 152 -19.19 5.99 6.88
C LYS A 152 -19.13 7.22 5.97
N ASP A 153 -17.93 7.80 5.80
CA ASP A 153 -17.73 9.06 5.08
C ASP A 153 -17.60 8.84 3.57
N TYR A 154 -17.41 7.59 3.10
CA TYR A 154 -17.26 7.27 1.68
C TYR A 154 -17.91 5.94 1.29
N ASP A 155 -18.26 5.81 0.02
CA ASP A 155 -18.74 4.56 -0.59
C ASP A 155 -17.79 4.11 -1.70
N GLY A 156 -17.73 2.82 -1.96
CA GLY A 156 -16.70 2.24 -2.83
C GLY A 156 -15.34 2.22 -2.15
N GLY A 157 -14.27 2.40 -2.92
CA GLY A 157 -12.92 2.46 -2.39
C GLY A 157 -12.44 1.17 -1.68
N ASP A 158 -13.12 0.04 -1.92
CA ASP A 158 -12.76 -1.24 -1.30
C ASP A 158 -11.34 -1.63 -1.68
N PHE A 159 -10.54 -1.99 -0.67
CA PHE A 159 -9.24 -2.57 -0.87
C PHE A 159 -9.34 -4.08 -0.92
N GLU A 160 -8.86 -4.68 -1.99
CA GLU A 160 -8.91 -6.11 -2.23
C GLU A 160 -7.52 -6.68 -2.52
N ILE A 161 -7.21 -7.84 -1.93
CA ILE A 161 -5.98 -8.60 -2.18
C ILE A 161 -6.36 -9.96 -2.76
N TRP A 162 -5.65 -10.40 -3.81
CA TRP A 162 -5.90 -11.68 -4.47
C TRP A 162 -4.68 -12.60 -4.46
N PHE A 163 -4.90 -13.83 -4.02
CA PHE A 163 -3.89 -14.89 -3.89
C PHE A 163 -4.20 -16.10 -4.79
N GLY A 164 -4.86 -15.87 -5.94
CA GLY A 164 -5.12 -16.94 -6.91
C GLY A 164 -6.38 -17.77 -6.67
N GLY A 165 -7.21 -17.42 -5.68
CA GLY A 165 -8.51 -18.06 -5.43
C GLY A 165 -9.62 -17.60 -6.40
N LYS A 166 -10.84 -18.17 -6.25
CA LYS A 166 -12.01 -17.76 -7.05
C LYS A 166 -12.48 -16.33 -6.79
N LYS A 167 -12.18 -15.78 -5.63
CA LYS A 167 -12.54 -14.42 -5.21
C LYS A 167 -11.35 -13.76 -4.54
N ALA A 168 -11.23 -12.46 -4.72
CA ALA A 168 -10.33 -11.63 -3.94
C ALA A 168 -10.82 -11.51 -2.50
N ASN A 169 -9.88 -11.31 -1.57
CA ASN A 169 -10.19 -11.05 -0.17
C ASN A 169 -10.42 -9.56 0.02
N LEU A 170 -11.60 -9.21 0.52
CA LEU A 170 -11.87 -7.85 1.01
C LEU A 170 -11.13 -7.67 2.33
N VAL A 171 -10.39 -6.59 2.45
CA VAL A 171 -9.57 -6.27 3.62
C VAL A 171 -10.38 -5.38 4.57
N PRO A 172 -10.15 -5.44 5.90
CA PRO A 172 -10.74 -4.50 6.85
C PRO A 172 -10.52 -3.03 6.44
N ARG A 173 -11.49 -2.18 6.72
CA ARG A 173 -11.49 -0.77 6.29
C ARG A 173 -11.72 0.23 7.43
N GLU A 174 -11.64 -0.24 8.68
CA GLU A 174 -11.86 0.62 9.83
C GLU A 174 -10.79 1.71 9.94
N LYS A 175 -11.21 2.91 10.35
CA LYS A 175 -10.33 4.06 10.52
C LYS A 175 -9.24 3.79 11.56
N GLY A 176 -8.01 4.12 11.23
CA GLY A 176 -6.85 3.91 12.10
C GLY A 176 -6.21 2.52 11.99
N ASP A 177 -6.80 1.62 11.22
CA ASP A 177 -6.29 0.26 11.04
C ASP A 177 -5.11 0.19 10.06
N VAL A 178 -4.24 -0.77 10.31
CA VAL A 178 -3.05 -1.04 9.50
C VAL A 178 -3.13 -2.44 8.91
N ILE A 179 -2.89 -2.53 7.60
CA ILE A 179 -2.80 -3.78 6.86
C ILE A 179 -1.42 -3.87 6.22
N ILE A 180 -0.72 -5.00 6.42
CA ILE A 180 0.60 -5.29 5.84
C ILE A 180 0.51 -6.58 5.06
N PHE A 181 1.05 -6.59 3.83
CA PHE A 181 0.98 -7.73 2.92
C PHE A 181 2.23 -7.80 2.03
N PRO A 182 2.54 -8.98 1.45
CA PRO A 182 3.67 -9.10 0.53
C PRO A 182 3.49 -8.27 -0.74
N ALA A 183 4.52 -7.52 -1.12
CA ALA A 183 4.50 -6.59 -2.26
C ALA A 183 4.22 -7.28 -3.62
N PHE A 184 4.42 -8.60 -3.72
CA PHE A 184 4.11 -9.39 -4.91
C PHE A 184 2.64 -9.82 -5.00
N CYS A 185 1.82 -9.54 -3.99
CA CYS A 185 0.41 -9.91 -4.04
C CYS A 185 -0.36 -8.96 -4.95
N MET A 186 -1.18 -9.54 -5.83
CA MET A 186 -2.11 -8.77 -6.63
C MET A 186 -3.13 -8.10 -5.74
N HIS A 187 -3.28 -6.79 -5.88
CA HIS A 187 -4.24 -6.02 -5.10
C HIS A 187 -4.79 -4.84 -5.89
N ARG A 188 -5.90 -4.28 -5.42
CA ARG A 188 -6.52 -3.11 -6.02
C ARG A 188 -7.29 -2.28 -5.01
N VAL A 189 -7.56 -1.03 -5.37
CA VAL A 189 -8.56 -0.16 -4.75
C VAL A 189 -9.67 0.06 -5.77
N LYS A 190 -10.90 -0.38 -5.46
CA LYS A 190 -12.07 -0.13 -6.31
C LYS A 190 -12.38 1.36 -6.41
N PRO A 191 -13.11 1.80 -7.45
CA PRO A 191 -13.53 3.19 -7.53
C PRO A 191 -14.29 3.66 -6.31
N THR A 192 -13.90 4.81 -5.77
CA THR A 192 -14.69 5.56 -4.80
C THR A 192 -15.90 6.13 -5.51
N THR A 193 -17.10 5.97 -4.96
CA THR A 193 -18.36 6.39 -5.60
C THR A 193 -19.05 7.56 -4.90
N ARG A 194 -18.72 7.78 -3.62
CA ARG A 194 -19.17 8.92 -2.80
C ARG A 194 -18.08 9.28 -1.81
N GLY A 195 -17.97 10.55 -1.46
CA GLY A 195 -17.01 11.01 -0.44
C GLY A 195 -15.57 10.90 -0.90
N GLU A 196 -14.68 10.66 0.05
CA GLU A 196 -13.24 10.61 -0.18
C GLU A 196 -12.57 9.56 0.71
N ARG A 197 -11.86 8.62 0.10
CA ARG A 197 -11.03 7.67 0.85
C ARG A 197 -9.60 8.17 0.94
N ARG A 198 -9.08 8.27 2.14
CA ARG A 198 -7.68 8.62 2.43
C ARG A 198 -6.94 7.46 3.07
N CYS A 199 -5.69 7.27 2.70
CA CYS A 199 -4.83 6.27 3.32
C CYS A 199 -3.36 6.67 3.26
N LEU A 200 -2.54 6.07 4.14
CA LEU A 200 -1.10 6.02 3.91
C LEU A 200 -0.74 4.73 3.17
N VAL A 201 0.30 4.80 2.36
CA VAL A 201 0.96 3.64 1.77
C VAL A 201 2.46 3.72 2.05
N PHE A 202 3.04 2.59 2.46
CA PHE A 202 4.41 2.50 2.89
C PHE A 202 5.03 1.19 2.41
N TRP A 203 6.26 1.21 1.96
CA TRP A 203 6.96 0.02 1.48
C TRP A 203 8.30 -0.16 2.18
N THR A 204 8.57 -1.41 2.48
CA THR A 204 9.87 -1.84 2.99
C THR A 204 10.42 -2.96 2.14
N GLY A 205 11.72 -3.10 2.15
CA GLY A 205 12.40 -4.06 1.30
C GLY A 205 13.76 -4.44 1.80
N GLY A 206 14.47 -5.12 0.95
CA GLY A 206 15.80 -5.63 1.18
C GLY A 206 16.41 -6.12 -0.12
N ARG A 207 17.30 -7.08 -0.02
CA ARG A 207 17.95 -7.65 -1.21
C ARG A 207 16.92 -8.17 -2.20
N PRO A 208 17.11 -7.97 -3.50
CA PRO A 208 16.23 -8.53 -4.54
C PRO A 208 16.05 -10.05 -4.36
N TYR A 209 14.89 -10.55 -4.81
CA TYR A 209 14.68 -12.01 -4.86
C TYR A 209 15.73 -12.64 -5.77
N LYS A 210 16.31 -13.76 -5.31
CA LYS A 210 17.34 -14.52 -6.04
C LYS A 210 16.72 -15.78 -6.62
#